data_c9cdfd2b3d4b1cc64ccb120acab00fe2
#
_entry.id   c9cdfd2b3d4b1cc64ccb120acab00fe2
#
_cell.length_a   1.000
_cell.length_b   1.000
_cell.length_c   1.000
_cell.angle_alpha   90.00
_cell.angle_beta   90.00
_cell.angle_gamma   90.00
#
_symmetry.space_group_name_H-M   'P 1'
#
loop_
_entity.id
_entity.type
_entity.pdbx_description
1 polymer ?
#
loop_
_entity_poly.entity_id
_entity_poly.type
_entity_poly.pdbx_seq_one_letter_code
_entity_poly.pdbx_strand_id
1 'polypeptide(L)'
;MDKKKNITDKLRSTGLRPTKQRVRLAEYLFNRSKTFHFSVENLHNFINKKGSSEKIALATIYNTVHAFKKAGHLKEIILKEGRSYFDTNTVSHHHFYDEANNEL
;
A
#
# COMPACT_ATOMS: atom_id res chain seq x y z
N MET A 1 -16.83 -3.85 -14.59
CA MET A 1 -15.64 -2.98 -14.45
C MET A 1 -14.42 -3.80 -14.11
N ASP A 2 -13.37 -3.61 -14.83
CA ASP A 2 -12.12 -4.35 -14.63
C ASP A 2 -11.30 -3.70 -13.52
N LYS A 3 -11.15 -4.41 -12.41
CA LYS A 3 -10.38 -3.92 -11.27
C LYS A 3 -8.91 -3.70 -11.61
N LYS A 4 -8.37 -4.55 -12.48
CA LYS A 4 -6.99 -4.41 -12.90
C LYS A 4 -6.78 -3.13 -13.70
N LYS A 5 -7.71 -2.78 -14.56
CA LYS A 5 -7.65 -1.53 -15.32
C LYS A 5 -7.69 -0.33 -14.39
N ASN A 6 -8.55 -0.36 -13.36
CA ASN A 6 -8.64 0.73 -12.40
C ASN A 6 -7.32 0.91 -11.64
N ILE A 7 -6.70 -0.18 -11.26
CA ILE A 7 -5.40 -0.15 -10.58
C ILE A 7 -4.34 0.44 -11.50
N THR A 8 -4.31 -0.02 -12.75
CA THR A 8 -3.34 0.47 -13.72
C THR A 8 -3.47 1.98 -13.92
N ASP A 9 -4.71 2.46 -14.10
CA ASP A 9 -4.97 3.88 -14.27
C ASP A 9 -4.59 4.67 -13.04
N LYS A 10 -4.85 4.14 -11.86
CA LYS A 10 -4.50 4.78 -10.60
C LYS A 10 -2.99 4.97 -10.49
N LEU A 11 -2.22 3.95 -10.84
CA LEU A 11 -0.77 4.04 -10.80
C LEU A 11 -0.26 5.10 -11.77
N ARG A 12 -0.75 5.06 -13.01
CA ARG A 12 -0.32 6.03 -14.02
C ARG A 12 -0.66 7.46 -13.63
N SER A 13 -1.82 7.67 -13.03
CA SER A 13 -2.25 9.02 -12.69
C SER A 13 -1.36 9.68 -11.64
N THR A 14 -0.59 8.90 -10.90
CA THR A 14 0.33 9.41 -9.89
C THR A 14 1.78 9.26 -10.31
N GLY A 15 2.03 9.02 -11.60
CA GLY A 15 3.38 8.97 -12.14
C GLY A 15 4.10 7.65 -11.97
N LEU A 16 3.37 6.58 -11.64
CA LEU A 16 3.98 5.28 -11.44
C LEU A 16 3.76 4.40 -12.66
N ARG A 17 4.86 3.78 -13.09
CA ARG A 17 4.78 2.84 -14.18
C ARG A 17 4.10 1.55 -13.70
N PRO A 18 3.04 1.09 -14.38
CA PRO A 18 2.30 -0.10 -13.92
C PRO A 18 2.98 -1.39 -14.41
N THR A 19 4.12 -1.70 -13.81
CA THR A 19 4.79 -2.97 -14.09
C THR A 19 3.96 -4.11 -13.54
N LYS A 20 4.19 -5.33 -14.04
CA LYS A 20 3.46 -6.51 -13.60
C LYS A 20 3.49 -6.67 -12.08
N GLN A 21 4.66 -6.51 -11.48
CA GLN A 21 4.80 -6.68 -10.03
C GLN A 21 4.11 -5.57 -9.26
N ARG A 22 4.19 -4.31 -9.74
CA ARG A 22 3.50 -3.20 -9.09
C ARG A 22 1.99 -3.38 -9.15
N VAL A 23 1.47 -3.81 -10.29
CA VAL A 23 0.04 -4.06 -10.44
C VAL A 23 -0.41 -5.15 -9.46
N ARG A 24 0.36 -6.23 -9.39
CA ARG A 24 0.03 -7.33 -8.49
C ARG A 24 -0.01 -6.89 -7.03
N LEU A 25 0.99 -6.12 -6.61
CA LEU A 25 1.01 -5.61 -5.23
C LEU A 25 -0.10 -4.61 -4.98
N ALA A 26 -0.38 -3.74 -5.95
CA ALA A 26 -1.45 -2.77 -5.82
C ALA A 26 -2.82 -3.45 -5.72
N GLU A 27 -3.04 -4.50 -6.50
CA GLU A 27 -4.29 -5.26 -6.40
C GLU A 27 -4.46 -5.86 -5.01
N TYR A 28 -3.39 -6.43 -4.47
CA TYR A 28 -3.45 -7.02 -3.14
C TYR A 28 -3.75 -5.96 -2.07
N LEU A 29 -3.12 -4.80 -2.17
CA LEU A 29 -3.23 -3.76 -1.14
C LEU A 29 -4.50 -2.94 -1.25
N PHE A 30 -4.93 -2.62 -2.47
CA PHE A 30 -5.97 -1.61 -2.65
C PHE A 30 -7.32 -2.16 -3.08
N ASN A 31 -7.39 -3.39 -3.57
CA ASN A 31 -8.66 -4.00 -3.96
C ASN A 31 -9.29 -4.73 -2.78
N ARG A 32 -9.59 -3.97 -1.74
CA ARG A 32 -10.24 -4.55 -0.55
C ARG A 32 -11.20 -3.52 0.04
N SER A 33 -12.21 -4.03 0.72
CA SER A 33 -13.27 -3.17 1.26
C SER A 33 -12.83 -2.38 2.47
N LYS A 34 -11.82 -2.85 3.19
CA LYS A 34 -11.33 -2.18 4.39
C LYS A 34 -9.89 -1.76 4.23
N THR A 35 -9.49 -0.75 4.98
CA THR A 35 -8.09 -0.34 5.00
C THR A 35 -7.25 -1.45 5.62
N PHE A 36 -5.96 -1.40 5.32
CA PHE A 36 -5.05 -2.48 5.68
C PHE A 36 -3.72 -1.87 6.08
N HIS A 37 -3.16 -2.34 7.17
CA HIS A 37 -1.82 -1.91 7.54
C HIS A 37 -0.91 -3.14 7.63
N PHE A 38 0.36 -2.93 7.31
CA PHE A 38 1.29 -4.04 7.12
C PHE A 38 2.73 -3.54 7.23
N SER A 39 3.63 -4.47 7.55
CA SER A 39 5.06 -4.22 7.37
C SER A 39 5.48 -4.79 6.03
N VAL A 40 6.64 -4.36 5.53
CA VAL A 40 7.16 -4.89 4.27
C VAL A 40 7.36 -6.40 4.37
N GLU A 41 7.84 -6.87 5.51
CA GLU A 41 8.06 -8.31 5.73
C GLU A 41 6.75 -9.08 5.71
N ASN A 42 5.70 -8.54 6.34
CA ASN A 42 4.39 -9.18 6.29
C ASN A 42 3.88 -9.26 4.85
N LEU A 43 4.01 -8.18 4.11
CA LEU A 43 3.55 -8.15 2.73
C LEU A 43 4.32 -9.18 1.89
N HIS A 44 5.62 -9.26 2.10
CA HIS A 44 6.45 -10.25 1.41
C HIS A 44 5.93 -11.66 1.67
N ASN A 45 5.60 -11.97 2.92
CA ASN A 45 5.07 -13.28 3.27
C ASN A 45 3.70 -13.54 2.66
N PHE A 46 2.81 -12.54 2.68
CA PHE A 46 1.48 -12.70 2.11
C PHE A 46 1.52 -12.93 0.60
N ILE A 47 2.35 -12.17 -0.09
CA ILE A 47 2.41 -12.24 -1.55
C ILE A 47 3.08 -13.52 -2.04
N ASN A 48 4.03 -14.03 -1.28
CA ASN A 48 4.85 -15.17 -1.67
C ASN A 48 4.46 -16.48 -1.02
N LYS A 49 3.30 -16.53 -0.39
CA LYS A 49 2.91 -17.77 0.28
C LYS A 49 2.74 -18.89 -0.72
N LYS A 50 2.75 -20.10 -0.19
CA LYS A 50 2.71 -21.34 -0.97
C LYS A 50 1.56 -21.30 -1.98
N GLY A 51 1.85 -21.69 -3.19
CA GLY A 51 0.85 -21.71 -4.26
C GLY A 51 0.84 -20.47 -5.12
N SER A 52 1.60 -19.45 -4.78
CA SER A 52 1.72 -18.26 -5.62
C SER A 52 2.46 -18.61 -6.90
N SER A 53 1.97 -18.07 -8.02
CA SER A 53 2.56 -18.38 -9.32
C SER A 53 3.98 -17.84 -9.46
N GLU A 54 4.22 -16.65 -8.95
CA GLU A 54 5.56 -16.03 -9.04
C GLU A 54 5.91 -15.40 -7.71
N LYS A 55 7.16 -15.57 -7.32
CA LYS A 55 7.67 -14.94 -6.11
C LYS A 55 8.15 -13.53 -6.43
N ILE A 56 8.00 -12.64 -5.47
CA ILE A 56 8.51 -11.27 -5.58
C ILE A 56 9.55 -11.09 -4.49
N ALA A 57 10.74 -10.67 -4.89
CA ALA A 57 11.85 -10.49 -3.94
C ALA A 57 11.54 -9.40 -2.93
N LEU A 58 12.08 -9.56 -1.73
CA LEU A 58 11.87 -8.59 -0.65
C LEU A 58 12.31 -7.18 -1.08
N ALA A 59 13.45 -7.07 -1.75
CA ALA A 59 13.93 -5.76 -2.22
C ALA A 59 12.95 -5.10 -3.19
N THR A 60 12.33 -5.88 -4.06
CA THR A 60 11.35 -5.36 -4.99
C THR A 60 10.12 -4.85 -4.26
N ILE A 61 9.66 -5.61 -3.25
CA ILE A 61 8.51 -5.21 -2.45
C ILE A 61 8.82 -3.92 -1.70
N TYR A 62 10.00 -3.86 -1.08
CA TYR A 62 10.44 -2.66 -0.36
C TYR A 62 10.40 -1.43 -1.26
N ASN A 63 11.01 -1.53 -2.45
CA ASN A 63 11.07 -0.41 -3.39
C ASN A 63 9.68 -0.01 -3.88
N THR A 64 8.81 -1.00 -4.12
CA THR A 64 7.45 -0.73 -4.58
C THR A 64 6.62 -0.03 -3.50
N VAL A 65 6.71 -0.51 -2.26
CA VAL A 65 5.99 0.10 -1.14
C VAL A 65 6.42 1.56 -0.96
N HIS A 66 7.71 1.82 -1.06
CA HIS A 66 8.19 3.19 -0.92
C HIS A 66 7.77 4.07 -2.11
N ALA A 67 7.69 3.51 -3.31
CA ALA A 67 7.17 4.24 -4.46
C ALA A 67 5.69 4.59 -4.26
N PHE A 68 4.90 3.64 -3.75
CA PHE A 68 3.49 3.87 -3.46
C PHE A 68 3.33 4.96 -2.39
N LYS A 69 4.14 4.91 -1.34
CA LYS A 69 4.11 5.93 -0.29
C LYS A 69 4.41 7.31 -0.88
N LYS A 70 5.47 7.40 -1.66
CA LYS A 70 5.89 8.68 -2.24
C LYS A 70 4.82 9.25 -3.16
N ALA A 71 4.07 8.38 -3.84
CA ALA A 71 2.99 8.78 -4.74
C ALA A 71 1.69 9.10 -3.99
N GLY A 72 1.63 8.89 -2.69
CA GLY A 72 0.45 9.22 -1.89
C GLY A 72 -0.54 8.08 -1.72
N HIS A 73 -0.19 6.87 -2.14
CA HIS A 73 -1.09 5.72 -2.01
C HIS A 73 -1.00 5.03 -0.65
N LEU A 74 0.06 5.27 0.08
CA LEU A 74 0.27 4.67 1.40
C LEU A 74 0.79 5.73 2.37
N LYS A 75 0.47 5.53 3.64
CA LYS A 75 1.01 6.33 4.73
C LYS A 75 1.95 5.46 5.55
N GLU A 76 3.10 6.01 5.92
CA GLU A 76 4.07 5.29 6.74
C GLU A 76 3.89 5.68 8.21
N ILE A 77 3.89 4.69 9.08
CA ILE A 77 3.80 4.88 10.53
C ILE A 77 5.06 4.29 11.13
N ILE A 78 5.85 5.13 11.81
CA ILE A 78 7.09 4.69 12.43
C ILE A 78 6.85 4.44 13.91
N LEU A 79 7.11 3.21 14.35
CA LEU A 79 6.94 2.84 15.74
C LEU A 79 8.15 3.22 16.58
N LYS A 80 7.99 3.19 17.90
CA LYS A 80 9.05 3.58 18.82
C LYS A 80 10.36 2.81 18.59
N GLU A 81 10.27 1.53 18.22
CA GLU A 81 11.47 0.72 17.98
C GLU A 81 12.13 1.01 16.65
N GLY A 82 11.61 1.96 15.88
CA GLY A 82 12.16 2.26 14.57
C GLY A 82 11.61 1.41 13.46
N ARG A 83 10.69 0.48 13.75
CA ARG A 83 10.05 -0.31 12.71
C ARG A 83 8.96 0.49 12.03
N SER A 84 8.80 0.26 10.74
CA SER A 84 7.80 0.97 9.94
C SER A 84 6.64 0.07 9.57
N TYR A 85 5.44 0.63 9.70
CA TYR A 85 4.24 0.04 9.15
C TYR A 85 3.67 0.98 8.11
N PHE A 86 2.93 0.43 7.17
CA PHE A 86 2.30 1.21 6.11
C PHE A 86 0.80 0.98 6.16
N ASP A 87 0.05 2.02 5.84
CA ASP A 87 -1.41 1.97 5.91
C ASP A 87 -1.98 2.43 4.59
N THR A 88 -2.96 1.69 4.07
CA THR A 88 -3.66 2.07 2.86
C THR A 88 -4.65 3.22 3.11
N ASN A 89 -4.93 3.52 4.37
CA ASN A 89 -5.76 4.66 4.73
C ASN A 89 -4.90 5.91 4.75
N THR A 90 -5.03 6.75 3.74
CA THR A 90 -4.24 7.97 3.62
C THR A 90 -5.05 9.21 3.98
N VAL A 91 -6.29 9.04 4.42
CA VAL A 91 -7.13 10.17 4.80
C VAL A 91 -6.57 10.81 6.07
N SER A 92 -6.38 12.14 6.04
CA SER A 92 -5.92 12.92 7.19
C SER A 92 -7.14 13.24 8.04
N HIS A 93 -7.11 12.85 9.27
CA HIS A 93 -8.24 13.11 10.15
C HIS A 93 -7.94 14.33 11.01
N HIS A 94 -8.58 14.80 11.05
CA HIS A 94 -8.43 15.59 11.77
C HIS A 94 -9.17 15.93 12.47
N HIS A 95 -8.82 15.22 11.67
CA HIS A 95 -9.23 15.30 12.01
C HIS A 95 -9.78 15.36 12.48
N PHE A 96 -9.85 15.78 12.28
CA PHE A 96 -10.42 15.80 12.75
C PHE A 96 -10.79 15.39 13.39
N TYR A 97 -10.63 15.71 13.34
CA TYR A 97 -10.88 15.36 14.03
C TYR A 97 -10.87 15.25 14.61
N ASP A 98 -10.83 15.67 14.48
CA ASP A 98 -10.92 15.70 15.11
C ASP A 98 -10.86 15.86 15.51
N GLU A 99 -10.83 16.41 15.26
CA GLU A 99 -10.86 16.65 15.81
C GLU A 99 -11.28 16.71 16.33
N ALA A 100 -11.44 17.37 15.98
CA ALA A 100 -11.93 17.55 16.51
C ALA A 100 -12.30 17.14 17.04
N ASN A 101 -12.35 17.43 16.63
CA ASN A 101 -12.69 17.11 17.19
C ASN A 101 -12.54 16.58 17.49
N ASN A 102 -12.42 16.97 17.13
CA ASN A 102 -12.25 16.63 17.52
C ASN A 102 -12.28 16.33 17.61
N GLU A 103 -12.28 16.80 17.22
CA GLU A 103 -12.31 16.69 17.44
C GLU A 103 -12.39 16.41 17.45
N LEU A 104 -12.47 16.75 16.91
CA LEU A 104 -12.44 16.58 17.04
C LEU A 104 -12.58 16.32 17.23
#